data_38c72ea4974b3121b51dc1e087992ad8
#
_entry.id   38c72ea4974b3121b51dc1e087992ad8
#
_cell.length_a   1.000
_cell.length_b   1.000
_cell.length_c   1.000
_cell.angle_alpha   90.00
_cell.angle_beta   90.00
_cell.angle_gamma   90.00
#
_symmetry.space_group_name_H-M   'P 1'
#
loop_
_entity.id
_entity.type
_entity.pdbx_description
1 polymer ?
#
loop_
_entity_poly.entity_id
_entity_poly.type
_entity_poly.pdbx_seq_one_letter_code
_entity_poly.pdbx_strand_id
1 'polypeptide(L)'
;EYLIQIYMKIKLLSLLAFFMFGSAFSQSLQSPSEFLGYEIGTRFTRHHQVVDYFKYVSNTVSNVKLEKYGETNEHRPLYVSYISSKENILNLETIRKDNLSQSGIIKGSTVNTKAIVWLSYNVHGNEASSTEAAMLTLYELITNKKDWLENTVVIMDPCINPDGRDRYVNWFNQVKSTPYTVDQNAKEHVE
;
A
#
# COMPACT_ATOMS: atom_id res chain seq x y z
N GLU A 1 17.45 53.55 -24.52
CA GLU A 1 16.86 53.07 -23.26
C GLU A 1 15.65 52.12 -23.49
N TYR A 2 14.69 52.47 -24.33
CA TYR A 2 13.49 51.70 -24.62
C TYR A 2 13.78 50.30 -25.18
N LEU A 3 14.70 50.15 -26.11
CA LEU A 3 15.13 48.87 -26.68
C LEU A 3 15.82 47.96 -25.67
N ILE A 4 16.57 48.50 -24.74
CA ILE A 4 17.25 47.76 -23.67
C ILE A 4 16.20 47.20 -22.68
N GLN A 5 15.18 47.99 -22.35
CA GLN A 5 14.09 47.53 -21.49
C GLN A 5 13.25 46.41 -22.12
N ILE A 6 12.97 46.47 -23.41
CA ILE A 6 12.28 45.38 -24.15
C ILE A 6 13.12 44.11 -24.14
N TYR A 7 14.39 44.21 -24.42
CA TYR A 7 15.31 43.07 -24.44
C TYR A 7 15.43 42.39 -23.06
N MET A 8 15.49 43.17 -21.99
CA MET A 8 15.48 42.66 -20.61
C MET A 8 14.16 41.96 -20.28
N LYS A 9 13.00 42.50 -20.67
CA LYS A 9 11.69 41.87 -20.45
C LYS A 9 11.57 40.56 -21.22
N ILE A 10 12.05 40.48 -22.45
CA ILE A 10 12.04 39.24 -23.25
C ILE A 10 12.94 38.17 -22.61
N LYS A 11 14.15 38.53 -22.15
CA LYS A 11 15.02 37.61 -21.42
C LYS A 11 14.41 37.13 -20.11
N LEU A 12 13.76 38.01 -19.35
CA LEU A 12 13.08 37.63 -18.12
C LEU A 12 11.90 36.68 -18.38
N LEU A 13 11.10 36.93 -19.43
CA LEU A 13 9.99 36.07 -19.85
C LEU A 13 10.48 34.71 -20.32
N SER A 14 11.59 34.65 -21.09
CA SER A 14 12.17 33.39 -21.54
C SER A 14 12.76 32.58 -20.38
N LEU A 15 13.35 33.24 -19.39
CA LEU A 15 13.83 32.59 -18.15
C LEU A 15 12.69 32.04 -17.31
N LEU A 16 11.58 32.80 -17.16
CA LEU A 16 10.38 32.34 -16.48
C LEU A 16 9.72 31.13 -17.20
N ALA A 17 9.65 31.18 -18.53
CA ALA A 17 9.13 30.07 -19.33
C ALA A 17 9.99 28.80 -19.18
N PHE A 18 11.33 28.96 -19.13
CA PHE A 18 12.24 27.82 -18.91
C PHE A 18 12.06 27.18 -17.54
N PHE A 19 11.78 27.95 -16.50
CA PHE A 19 11.47 27.44 -15.16
C PHE A 19 10.09 26.75 -15.07
N MET A 20 9.11 27.15 -15.89
CA MET A 20 7.79 26.49 -15.91
C MET A 20 7.79 25.13 -16.62
N PHE A 21 8.73 24.86 -17.53
CA PHE A 21 8.86 23.57 -18.21
C PHE A 21 9.63 22.52 -17.42
N GLY A 22 10.22 22.88 -16.26
CA GLY A 22 11.12 22.01 -15.49
C GLY A 22 10.49 21.03 -14.51
N SER A 23 9.15 20.90 -14.40
CA SER A 23 8.58 20.23 -13.24
C SER A 23 7.41 19.29 -13.47
N ALA A 24 7.22 18.77 -14.66
CA ALA A 24 6.17 17.74 -14.89
C ALA A 24 6.78 16.34 -15.11
N PHE A 25 7.72 15.92 -14.29
CA PHE A 25 7.97 14.50 -14.14
C PHE A 25 6.84 13.92 -13.28
N SER A 26 5.82 13.41 -13.93
CA SER A 26 4.89 12.48 -13.26
C SER A 26 5.72 11.29 -12.78
N GLN A 27 6.00 11.26 -11.48
CA GLN A 27 6.71 10.15 -10.87
C GLN A 27 5.82 8.92 -11.04
N SER A 28 6.24 7.98 -11.90
CA SER A 28 5.52 6.71 -12.06
C SER A 28 5.51 5.98 -10.71
N LEU A 29 4.39 5.32 -10.43
CA LEU A 29 4.28 4.53 -9.21
C LEU A 29 5.35 3.43 -9.22
N GLN A 30 6.19 3.39 -8.19
CA GLN A 30 7.22 2.37 -8.04
C GLN A 30 6.59 1.01 -7.71
N SER A 31 7.09 -0.03 -8.34
CA SER A 31 6.83 -1.41 -7.93
C SER A 31 7.40 -1.68 -6.53
N PRO A 32 6.95 -2.75 -5.84
CA PRO A 32 7.54 -3.13 -4.56
C PRO A 32 9.06 -3.32 -4.61
N SER A 33 9.59 -3.94 -5.65
CA SER A 33 11.04 -4.15 -5.81
C SER A 33 11.81 -2.84 -5.97
N GLU A 34 11.30 -1.91 -6.77
CA GLU A 34 11.90 -0.58 -6.94
C GLU A 34 11.88 0.22 -5.64
N PHE A 35 10.77 0.20 -4.91
CA PHE A 35 10.63 0.91 -3.63
C PHE A 35 11.55 0.34 -2.55
N LEU A 36 11.63 -0.98 -2.44
CA LEU A 36 12.44 -1.68 -1.44
C LEU A 36 13.94 -1.68 -1.77
N GLY A 37 14.32 -1.46 -3.04
CA GLY A 37 15.70 -1.53 -3.50
C GLY A 37 16.27 -2.96 -3.59
N TYR A 38 15.39 -3.97 -3.62
CA TYR A 38 15.74 -5.37 -3.87
C TYR A 38 14.57 -6.12 -4.51
N GLU A 39 14.87 -7.20 -5.20
CA GLU A 39 13.86 -8.07 -5.82
C GLU A 39 12.96 -8.68 -4.74
N ILE A 40 11.65 -8.44 -4.84
CA ILE A 40 10.68 -8.95 -3.87
C ILE A 40 10.67 -10.48 -3.89
N GLY A 41 10.60 -11.08 -2.70
CA GLY A 41 10.69 -12.53 -2.52
C GLY A 41 12.13 -13.04 -2.30
N THR A 42 13.17 -12.23 -2.52
CA THR A 42 14.57 -12.60 -2.24
C THR A 42 14.98 -12.38 -0.77
N ARG A 43 14.21 -11.60 -0.04
CA ARG A 43 14.39 -11.27 1.38
C ARG A 43 13.04 -11.17 2.07
N PHE A 44 13.01 -11.46 3.36
CA PHE A 44 11.84 -11.17 4.18
C PHE A 44 11.81 -9.69 4.54
N THR A 45 10.73 -9.02 4.16
CA THR A 45 10.50 -7.60 4.40
C THR A 45 9.99 -7.38 5.82
N ARG A 46 10.58 -6.46 6.58
CA ARG A 46 10.11 -6.10 7.91
C ARG A 46 8.79 -5.34 7.85
N HIS A 47 8.00 -5.42 8.92
CA HIS A 47 6.70 -4.75 9.00
C HIS A 47 6.74 -3.26 8.64
N HIS A 48 7.69 -2.49 9.18
CA HIS A 48 7.78 -1.06 8.88
C HIS A 48 7.97 -0.77 7.38
N GLN A 49 8.75 -1.57 6.65
CA GLN A 49 8.96 -1.42 5.21
C GLN A 49 7.67 -1.70 4.41
N VAL A 50 6.88 -2.69 4.85
CA VAL A 50 5.56 -2.97 4.27
C VAL A 50 4.62 -1.78 4.47
N VAL A 51 4.55 -1.26 5.71
CA VAL A 51 3.75 -0.07 6.04
C VAL A 51 4.20 1.15 5.23
N ASP A 52 5.50 1.37 5.07
CA ASP A 52 6.02 2.50 4.32
C ASP A 52 5.67 2.39 2.83
N TYR A 53 5.70 1.18 2.25
CA TYR A 53 5.22 0.98 0.88
C TYR A 53 3.73 1.28 0.73
N PHE A 54 2.87 0.81 1.64
CA PHE A 54 1.44 1.11 1.60
C PHE A 54 1.14 2.60 1.77
N LYS A 55 1.89 3.30 2.64
CA LYS A 55 1.82 4.77 2.77
C LYS A 55 2.26 5.48 1.49
N TYR A 56 3.37 5.04 0.91
CA TYR A 56 3.86 5.58 -0.37
C TYR A 56 2.78 5.47 -1.45
N VAL A 57 2.20 4.28 -1.62
CA VAL A 57 1.15 4.05 -2.62
C VAL A 57 -0.07 4.94 -2.34
N SER A 58 -0.58 4.94 -1.11
CA SER A 58 -1.77 5.74 -0.76
C SER A 58 -1.58 7.25 -0.93
N ASN A 59 -0.35 7.75 -0.80
CA ASN A 59 0.00 9.15 -1.06
C ASN A 59 0.23 9.46 -2.54
N THR A 60 0.49 8.44 -3.36
CA THR A 60 0.83 8.61 -4.78
C THR A 60 -0.41 8.50 -5.67
N VAL A 61 -1.39 7.65 -5.31
CA VAL A 61 -2.57 7.38 -6.14
C VAL A 61 -3.87 7.68 -5.40
N SER A 62 -4.91 8.08 -6.13
CA SER A 62 -6.21 8.46 -5.55
C SER A 62 -7.20 7.30 -5.38
N ASN A 63 -6.82 6.11 -5.80
CA ASN A 63 -7.64 4.90 -5.77
C ASN A 63 -7.27 3.94 -4.63
N VAL A 64 -6.44 4.41 -3.69
CA VAL A 64 -6.08 3.71 -2.45
C VAL A 64 -6.22 4.66 -1.27
N LYS A 65 -6.92 4.23 -0.22
CA LYS A 65 -7.03 4.92 1.06
C LYS A 65 -6.44 4.01 2.15
N LEU A 66 -5.53 4.53 2.96
CA LEU A 66 -4.90 3.81 4.07
C LEU A 66 -5.36 4.38 5.41
N GLU A 67 -5.75 3.50 6.34
CA GLU A 67 -6.17 3.89 7.69
C GLU A 67 -5.42 3.06 8.74
N LYS A 68 -4.95 3.72 9.80
CA LYS A 68 -4.48 3.05 11.00
C LYS A 68 -5.70 2.69 11.86
N TYR A 69 -5.88 1.41 12.18
CA TYR A 69 -7.00 0.96 13.00
C TYR A 69 -6.61 0.53 14.42
N GLY A 70 -5.33 0.42 14.71
CA GLY A 70 -4.86 0.02 16.03
C GLY A 70 -3.35 -0.12 16.15
N GLU A 71 -2.94 -0.75 17.23
CA GLU A 71 -1.57 -1.14 17.54
C GLU A 71 -1.56 -2.52 18.18
N THR A 72 -0.44 -3.24 18.00
CA THR A 72 -0.19 -4.50 18.66
C THR A 72 0.28 -4.32 20.10
N ASN A 73 0.47 -5.44 20.83
CA ASN A 73 1.07 -5.43 22.17
C ASN A 73 2.52 -4.89 22.19
N GLU A 74 3.25 -5.02 21.08
CA GLU A 74 4.61 -4.47 20.93
C GLU A 74 4.59 -3.07 20.26
N HIS A 75 3.44 -2.38 20.28
CA HIS A 75 3.23 -1.02 19.77
C HIS A 75 3.50 -0.86 18.27
N ARG A 76 3.38 -1.92 17.48
CA ARG A 76 3.45 -1.81 16.02
C ARG A 76 2.11 -1.37 15.47
N PRO A 77 2.07 -0.39 14.55
CA PRO A 77 0.82 0.10 14.00
C PRO A 77 0.17 -0.94 13.08
N LEU A 78 -1.15 -1.10 13.23
CA LEU A 78 -2.00 -1.92 12.38
C LEU A 78 -2.71 -1.02 11.36
N TYR A 79 -2.59 -1.38 10.08
CA TYR A 79 -3.18 -0.63 8.97
C TYR A 79 -4.09 -1.48 8.12
N VAL A 80 -5.15 -0.86 7.64
CA VAL A 80 -6.03 -1.40 6.60
C VAL A 80 -6.04 -0.45 5.41
N SER A 81 -6.02 -0.99 4.20
CA SER A 81 -6.17 -0.21 2.97
C SER A 81 -7.46 -0.56 2.26
N TYR A 82 -8.12 0.47 1.73
CA TYR A 82 -9.26 0.35 0.82
C TYR A 82 -8.77 0.64 -0.59
N ILE A 83 -8.98 -0.29 -1.49
CA ILE A 83 -8.49 -0.25 -2.86
C ILE A 83 -9.70 -0.40 -3.79
N SER A 84 -9.96 0.61 -4.62
CA SER A 84 -11.09 0.61 -5.54
C SER A 84 -10.89 1.68 -6.63
N SER A 85 -11.90 1.92 -7.49
CA SER A 85 -11.86 3.10 -8.35
C SER A 85 -11.89 4.39 -7.51
N LYS A 86 -11.39 5.48 -8.04
CA LYS A 86 -11.38 6.79 -7.35
C LYS A 86 -12.79 7.19 -6.90
N GLU A 87 -13.80 6.94 -7.71
CA GLU A 87 -15.19 7.23 -7.37
C GLU A 87 -15.66 6.41 -6.17
N ASN A 88 -15.38 5.12 -6.14
CA ASN A 88 -15.72 4.23 -5.02
C ASN A 88 -15.00 4.64 -3.74
N ILE A 89 -13.73 5.05 -3.82
CA ILE A 89 -12.97 5.55 -2.66
C ILE A 89 -13.62 6.79 -2.04
N LEU A 90 -14.13 7.71 -2.86
CA LEU A 90 -14.86 8.89 -2.39
C LEU A 90 -16.23 8.54 -1.76
N ASN A 91 -16.81 7.42 -2.16
CA ASN A 91 -18.14 6.98 -1.74
C ASN A 91 -18.12 5.77 -0.77
N LEU A 92 -16.98 5.44 -0.16
CA LEU A 92 -16.83 4.25 0.71
C LEU A 92 -17.89 4.14 1.79
N GLU A 93 -18.25 5.24 2.44
CA GLU A 93 -19.25 5.22 3.53
C GLU A 93 -20.67 4.91 3.00
N THR A 94 -21.01 5.39 1.81
CA THR A 94 -22.27 5.04 1.13
C THR A 94 -22.27 3.56 0.79
N ILE A 95 -21.21 3.05 0.15
CA ILE A 95 -21.07 1.63 -0.20
C ILE A 95 -21.17 0.74 1.06
N ARG A 96 -20.54 1.14 2.16
CA ARG A 96 -20.61 0.44 3.44
C ARG A 96 -22.05 0.38 3.98
N LYS A 97 -22.76 1.52 3.99
CA LYS A 97 -24.15 1.60 4.47
C LYS A 97 -25.08 0.77 3.60
N ASP A 98 -24.93 0.85 2.29
CA ASP A 98 -25.73 0.06 1.35
C ASP A 98 -25.53 -1.44 1.55
N ASN A 99 -24.28 -1.87 1.76
CA ASN A 99 -23.98 -3.26 2.06
C ASN A 99 -24.58 -3.72 3.42
N LEU A 100 -24.51 -2.90 4.46
CA LEU A 100 -25.12 -3.19 5.77
C LEU A 100 -26.66 -3.24 5.68
N SER A 101 -27.26 -2.36 4.90
CA SER A 101 -28.70 -2.35 4.64
C SER A 101 -29.13 -3.61 3.88
N GLN A 102 -28.42 -3.96 2.82
CA GLN A 102 -28.68 -5.16 2.02
C GLN A 102 -28.54 -6.45 2.85
N SER A 103 -27.59 -6.46 3.80
CA SER A 103 -27.37 -7.58 4.72
C SER A 103 -28.36 -7.60 5.90
N GLY A 104 -29.28 -6.65 6.00
CA GLY A 104 -30.27 -6.57 7.08
C GLY A 104 -29.71 -6.12 8.44
N ILE A 105 -28.44 -5.67 8.50
CA ILE A 105 -27.79 -5.22 9.74
C ILE A 105 -28.32 -3.85 10.16
N ILE A 106 -28.61 -2.97 9.20
CA ILE A 106 -29.27 -1.68 9.43
C ILE A 106 -30.56 -1.59 8.62
N LYS A 107 -31.49 -0.74 9.06
CA LYS A 107 -32.70 -0.45 8.29
C LYS A 107 -32.35 0.38 7.06
N GLY A 108 -32.89 0.00 5.91
CA GLY A 108 -32.72 0.70 4.62
C GLY A 108 -33.28 -0.12 3.48
N SER A 109 -33.34 0.46 2.30
CA SER A 109 -33.81 -0.19 1.06
C SER A 109 -32.81 -0.06 -0.08
N THR A 110 -31.61 0.44 0.19
CA THR A 110 -30.55 0.60 -0.80
C THR A 110 -29.89 -0.74 -1.13
N VAL A 111 -29.54 -0.91 -2.41
CA VAL A 111 -28.87 -2.11 -2.90
C VAL A 111 -27.43 -1.75 -3.23
N ASN A 112 -26.48 -2.38 -2.54
CA ASN A 112 -25.08 -2.30 -2.92
C ASN A 112 -24.84 -3.12 -4.18
N THR A 113 -24.27 -2.47 -5.21
CA THR A 113 -23.89 -3.11 -6.47
C THR A 113 -22.41 -3.44 -6.57
N LYS A 114 -21.63 -3.10 -5.53
CA LYS A 114 -20.19 -3.33 -5.49
C LYS A 114 -19.87 -4.59 -4.70
N ALA A 115 -18.99 -5.42 -5.22
CA ALA A 115 -18.40 -6.51 -4.44
C ALA A 115 -17.46 -5.94 -3.37
N ILE A 116 -17.51 -6.52 -2.17
CA ILE A 116 -16.56 -6.19 -1.08
C ILE A 116 -15.74 -7.45 -0.80
N VAL A 117 -14.43 -7.35 -0.96
CA VAL A 117 -13.47 -8.44 -0.76
C VAL A 117 -12.51 -8.04 0.34
N TRP A 118 -12.38 -8.87 1.38
CA TRP A 118 -11.40 -8.65 2.44
C TRP A 118 -10.24 -9.64 2.31
N LEU A 119 -9.03 -9.10 2.24
CA LEU A 119 -7.79 -9.84 2.16
C LEU A 119 -6.95 -9.54 3.41
N SER A 120 -6.75 -10.52 4.27
CA SER A 120 -5.88 -10.43 5.44
C SER A 120 -4.63 -11.26 5.22
N TYR A 121 -3.47 -10.63 5.39
CA TYR A 121 -2.18 -11.26 5.17
C TYR A 121 -1.41 -11.42 6.48
N ASN A 122 -0.51 -12.42 6.54
CA ASN A 122 0.41 -12.66 7.63
C ASN A 122 -0.28 -12.85 9.00
N VAL A 123 -1.21 -13.78 9.06
CA VAL A 123 -1.85 -14.21 10.31
C VAL A 123 -0.81 -14.86 11.22
N HIS A 124 0.05 -15.71 10.68
CA HIS A 124 1.18 -16.30 11.37
C HIS A 124 2.50 -15.67 10.88
N GLY A 125 3.37 -15.32 11.82
CA GLY A 125 4.63 -14.61 11.53
C GLY A 125 5.59 -15.39 10.62
N ASN A 126 5.60 -16.72 10.76
CA ASN A 126 6.43 -17.65 10.00
C ASN A 126 5.90 -17.97 8.59
N GLU A 127 4.66 -17.58 8.25
CA GLU A 127 4.13 -17.63 6.88
C GLU A 127 4.69 -16.46 6.05
N ALA A 128 5.99 -16.49 5.87
CA ALA A 128 6.82 -15.33 5.58
C ALA A 128 6.61 -14.69 4.20
N SER A 129 6.04 -15.39 3.22
CA SER A 129 5.75 -14.86 1.89
C SER A 129 4.53 -13.93 1.83
N SER A 130 3.73 -13.91 2.89
CA SER A 130 2.41 -13.26 2.91
C SER A 130 2.48 -11.75 2.71
N THR A 131 3.37 -11.07 3.41
CA THR A 131 3.48 -9.60 3.32
C THR A 131 4.05 -9.13 1.98
N GLU A 132 4.96 -9.89 1.40
CA GLU A 132 5.47 -9.68 0.04
C GLU A 132 4.33 -9.85 -0.98
N ALA A 133 3.50 -10.88 -0.80
CA ALA A 133 2.31 -11.09 -1.62
C ALA A 133 1.32 -9.93 -1.49
N ALA A 134 1.13 -9.36 -0.28
CA ALA A 134 0.27 -8.19 -0.08
C ALA A 134 0.74 -6.98 -0.89
N MET A 135 2.04 -6.66 -0.87
CA MET A 135 2.60 -5.55 -1.65
C MET A 135 2.45 -5.77 -3.15
N LEU A 136 2.71 -6.99 -3.65
CA LEU A 136 2.52 -7.34 -5.06
C LEU A 136 1.05 -7.26 -5.46
N THR A 137 0.14 -7.80 -4.65
CA THR A 137 -1.30 -7.74 -4.92
C THR A 137 -1.80 -6.31 -4.99
N LEU A 138 -1.37 -5.43 -4.05
CA LEU A 138 -1.71 -4.02 -4.10
C LEU A 138 -1.25 -3.40 -5.43
N TYR A 139 0.01 -3.60 -5.80
CA TYR A 139 0.58 -3.06 -7.02
C TYR A 139 -0.15 -3.55 -8.27
N GLU A 140 -0.40 -4.86 -8.39
CA GLU A 140 -1.15 -5.45 -9.51
C GLU A 140 -2.57 -4.91 -9.64
N LEU A 141 -3.29 -4.78 -8.52
CA LEU A 141 -4.65 -4.24 -8.53
C LEU A 141 -4.70 -2.82 -9.10
N ILE A 142 -3.76 -1.96 -8.71
CA ILE A 142 -3.81 -0.54 -9.09
C ILE A 142 -3.09 -0.23 -10.42
N THR A 143 -2.36 -1.18 -10.98
CA THR A 143 -1.68 -1.03 -12.29
C THR A 143 -2.35 -1.84 -13.38
N ASN A 144 -2.47 -3.16 -13.20
CA ASN A 144 -2.84 -4.11 -14.25
C ASN A 144 -4.30 -4.57 -14.16
N LYS A 145 -5.01 -4.35 -13.03
CA LYS A 145 -6.37 -4.83 -12.76
C LYS A 145 -7.34 -3.70 -12.39
N LYS A 146 -7.12 -2.51 -12.94
CA LYS A 146 -7.94 -1.32 -12.62
C LYS A 146 -9.43 -1.51 -12.94
N ASP A 147 -9.75 -2.19 -14.01
CA ASP A 147 -11.10 -2.51 -14.43
C ASP A 147 -11.87 -3.38 -13.41
N TRP A 148 -11.19 -4.23 -12.65
CA TRP A 148 -11.82 -4.97 -11.55
C TRP A 148 -12.30 -4.04 -10.43
N LEU A 149 -11.58 -2.93 -10.21
CA LEU A 149 -11.86 -1.97 -9.15
C LEU A 149 -13.09 -1.09 -9.41
N GLU A 150 -13.60 -1.06 -10.63
CA GLU A 150 -14.83 -0.32 -10.96
C GLU A 150 -16.04 -0.86 -10.19
N ASN A 151 -16.11 -2.18 -10.00
CA ASN A 151 -17.20 -2.85 -9.32
C ASN A 151 -16.81 -3.58 -8.03
N THR A 152 -15.59 -3.38 -7.55
CA THR A 152 -15.07 -4.06 -6.36
C THR A 152 -14.37 -3.07 -5.42
N VAL A 153 -14.65 -3.19 -4.15
CA VAL A 153 -13.86 -2.59 -3.07
C VAL A 153 -13.05 -3.71 -2.42
N VAL A 154 -11.74 -3.64 -2.53
CA VAL A 154 -10.82 -4.54 -1.83
C VAL A 154 -10.40 -3.87 -0.53
N ILE A 155 -10.66 -4.54 0.59
CA ILE A 155 -10.17 -4.18 1.93
C ILE A 155 -8.96 -5.06 2.18
N MET A 156 -7.78 -4.48 2.37
CA MET A 156 -6.55 -5.24 2.53
C MET A 156 -5.86 -4.87 3.84
N ASP A 157 -5.66 -5.88 4.69
CA ASP A 157 -4.78 -5.80 5.85
C ASP A 157 -3.44 -6.44 5.46
N PRO A 158 -2.37 -5.66 5.26
CA PRO A 158 -1.12 -6.17 4.72
C PRO A 158 -0.32 -7.03 5.70
N CYS A 159 -0.59 -6.92 7.00
CA CYS A 159 0.10 -7.67 8.03
C CYS A 159 -0.67 -7.59 9.35
N ILE A 160 -1.54 -8.57 9.59
CA ILE A 160 -2.39 -8.61 10.80
C ILE A 160 -1.60 -8.99 12.05
N ASN A 161 -0.46 -9.69 11.91
CA ASN A 161 0.44 -10.09 13.00
C ASN A 161 1.86 -9.55 12.79
N PRO A 162 2.07 -8.21 12.91
CA PRO A 162 3.37 -7.61 12.70
C PRO A 162 4.41 -8.01 13.78
N ASP A 163 3.98 -8.36 14.98
CA ASP A 163 4.88 -8.82 16.04
C ASP A 163 5.49 -10.18 15.68
N GLY A 164 4.67 -11.14 15.28
CA GLY A 164 5.13 -12.43 14.77
C GLY A 164 5.98 -12.29 13.52
N ARG A 165 5.59 -11.38 12.61
CA ARG A 165 6.37 -11.08 11.39
C ARG A 165 7.80 -10.64 11.71
N ASP A 166 7.96 -9.64 12.55
CA ASP A 166 9.28 -9.09 12.86
C ASP A 166 10.13 -10.06 13.69
N ARG A 167 9.52 -10.85 14.59
CA ARG A 167 10.21 -11.93 15.28
C ARG A 167 10.81 -12.95 14.30
N TYR A 168 9.99 -13.43 13.36
CA TYR A 168 10.44 -14.39 12.35
C TYR A 168 11.55 -13.83 11.47
N VAL A 169 11.37 -12.62 10.93
CA VAL A 169 12.35 -11.97 10.06
C VAL A 169 13.68 -11.74 10.80
N ASN A 170 13.63 -11.29 12.05
CA ASN A 170 14.82 -11.08 12.87
C ASN A 170 15.54 -12.42 13.16
N TRP A 171 14.79 -13.45 13.58
CA TRP A 171 15.35 -14.78 13.77
C TRP A 171 16.02 -15.31 12.50
N PHE A 172 15.30 -15.29 11.36
CA PHE A 172 15.83 -15.77 10.09
C PHE A 172 17.13 -15.05 9.69
N ASN A 173 17.17 -13.72 9.85
CA ASN A 173 18.37 -12.95 9.53
C ASN A 173 19.58 -13.27 10.44
N GLN A 174 19.34 -13.71 11.67
CA GLN A 174 20.39 -14.16 12.58
C GLN A 174 20.93 -15.54 12.22
N VAL A 175 20.05 -16.45 11.80
CA VAL A 175 20.42 -17.86 11.60
C VAL A 175 20.65 -18.25 10.14
N LYS A 176 20.27 -17.40 9.19
CA LYS A 176 20.51 -17.67 7.76
C LYS A 176 22.00 -17.93 7.53
N SER A 177 22.31 -18.95 6.75
CA SER A 177 23.68 -19.41 6.50
C SER A 177 24.35 -20.12 7.69
N THR A 178 23.58 -20.50 8.70
CA THR A 178 24.02 -21.37 9.79
C THR A 178 23.26 -22.70 9.78
N PRO A 179 23.73 -23.76 10.47
CA PRO A 179 22.97 -25.00 10.60
C PRO A 179 21.58 -24.85 11.24
N TYR A 180 21.38 -23.81 12.06
CA TYR A 180 20.11 -23.55 12.75
C TYR A 180 18.99 -23.09 11.85
N THR A 181 19.24 -22.71 10.61
CA THR A 181 18.20 -22.32 9.64
C THR A 181 17.22 -23.47 9.35
N VAL A 182 17.65 -24.72 9.48
CA VAL A 182 16.83 -25.93 9.26
C VAL A 182 16.28 -26.52 10.56
N ASP A 183 16.62 -25.98 11.71
CA ASP A 183 16.10 -26.44 13.00
C ASP A 183 14.63 -26.06 13.15
N GLN A 184 13.77 -27.08 13.15
CA GLN A 184 12.32 -26.91 13.23
C GLN A 184 11.88 -26.39 14.59
N ASN A 185 12.54 -26.82 15.68
CA ASN A 185 12.22 -26.36 17.02
C ASN A 185 12.57 -24.87 17.21
N ALA A 186 13.66 -24.40 16.61
CA ALA A 186 14.00 -22.98 16.62
C ALA A 186 12.96 -22.10 15.87
N LYS A 187 12.27 -22.66 14.87
CA LYS A 187 11.21 -21.96 14.13
C LYS A 187 9.91 -21.82 14.92
N GLU A 188 9.57 -22.82 15.73
CA GLU A 188 8.34 -22.85 16.54
C GLU A 188 8.35 -21.79 17.67
N HIS A 189 9.53 -21.35 18.12
CA HIS A 189 9.68 -20.33 19.17
C HIS A 189 9.52 -18.88 18.71
N VAL A 190 9.29 -18.63 17.44
CA VAL A 190 9.18 -17.27 16.87
C VAL A 190 7.79 -16.95 16.26
N GLU A 191 6.81 -17.82 16.47
CA GLU A 191 5.41 -17.57 16.13
C GLU A 191 4.74 -16.51 17.02
#